data_6cb46110af89b8140edd7d5d9c8e7953
#
_entry.id   6cb46110af89b8140edd7d5d9c8e7953
#
_cell.length_a   1.000
_cell.length_b   1.000
_cell.length_c   1.000
_cell.angle_alpha   90.00
_cell.angle_beta   90.00
_cell.angle_gamma   90.00
#
_symmetry.space_group_name_H-M   'P 1'
#
loop_
_entity.id
_entity.type
_entity.pdbx_description
1 polymer ?
#
loop_
_entity_poly.entity_id
_entity_poly.type
_entity_poly.pdbx_seq_one_letter_code
_entity_poly.pdbx_strand_id
1 'polypeptide(L)'
;MVNFLKKHKDLGWLSLFLVVGGLYFLSQQLPLDHRSVHCALDDKIPFWPAFCIPYVLWYLYIPGMMLYMCFRDPAIYHRQVLTVFPGMLLCTLIFFIYPTRIDFRPMSEGTGFFRWVCRFLYANDRPMNVFPSLHCFEAIAVHLATFASGYGKTHRAFQIGSAVLVVLICLSTVFIKQHSVLDVLGGAAVACTMHALAG
;
A
#
# COMPACT_ATOMS: atom_id res chain seq x y z
N MET A 1 8.86 -18.31 25.10
CA MET A 1 9.22 -17.43 23.98
C MET A 1 9.99 -18.18 22.88
N VAL A 2 11.12 -18.82 23.16
CA VAL A 2 11.93 -19.57 22.16
C VAL A 2 11.16 -20.68 21.44
N ASN A 3 10.32 -21.45 22.13
CA ASN A 3 9.51 -22.52 21.53
C ASN A 3 8.38 -21.98 20.64
N PHE A 4 7.82 -20.79 20.93
CA PHE A 4 6.84 -20.12 20.12
C PHE A 4 7.47 -19.65 18.79
N LEU A 5 8.63 -19.00 18.84
CA LEU A 5 9.36 -18.53 17.66
C LEU A 5 9.85 -19.69 16.78
N LYS A 6 10.26 -20.82 17.37
CA LYS A 6 10.61 -22.03 16.60
C LYS A 6 9.41 -22.64 15.88
N LYS A 7 8.22 -22.58 16.49
CA LYS A 7 6.97 -23.07 15.93
C LYS A 7 6.45 -22.14 14.81
N HIS A 8 6.80 -20.85 14.85
CA HIS A 8 6.33 -19.82 13.91
C HIS A 8 7.49 -19.11 13.23
N LYS A 9 8.42 -19.89 12.66
CA LYS A 9 9.59 -19.35 11.90
C LYS A 9 9.19 -18.34 10.82
N ASP A 10 8.00 -18.51 10.27
CA ASP A 10 7.46 -17.68 9.18
C ASP A 10 7.17 -16.24 9.60
N LEU A 11 6.99 -15.97 10.91
CA LEU A 11 6.89 -14.58 11.41
C LEU A 11 8.13 -13.75 11.08
N GLY A 12 9.30 -14.40 10.90
CA GLY A 12 10.54 -13.72 10.53
C GLY A 12 10.44 -12.95 9.21
N TRP A 13 9.59 -13.40 8.27
CA TRP A 13 9.41 -12.71 7.00
C TRP A 13 8.81 -11.30 7.17
N LEU A 14 8.05 -11.04 8.24
CA LEU A 14 7.52 -9.71 8.52
C LEU A 14 8.62 -8.67 8.81
N SER A 15 9.83 -9.11 9.19
CA SER A 15 10.97 -8.20 9.36
C SER A 15 11.41 -7.54 8.04
N LEU A 16 11.04 -8.11 6.89
CA LEU A 16 11.29 -7.50 5.58
C LEU A 16 10.60 -6.14 5.43
N PHE A 17 9.48 -5.89 6.13
CA PHE A 17 8.89 -4.54 6.17
C PHE A 17 9.86 -3.50 6.72
N LEU A 18 10.69 -3.86 7.71
CA LEU A 18 11.71 -2.94 8.25
C LEU A 18 12.81 -2.67 7.21
N VAL A 19 13.23 -3.69 6.47
CA VAL A 19 14.28 -3.57 5.45
C VAL A 19 13.78 -2.72 4.28
N VAL A 20 12.63 -3.08 3.69
CA VAL A 20 12.12 -2.36 2.52
C VAL A 20 11.61 -0.97 2.91
N GLY A 21 10.98 -0.84 4.09
CA GLY A 21 10.61 0.45 4.65
C GLY A 21 11.83 1.35 4.88
N GLY A 22 12.93 0.80 5.38
CA GLY A 22 14.19 1.53 5.52
C GLY A 22 14.74 2.03 4.17
N LEU A 23 14.68 1.21 3.13
CA LEU A 23 15.08 1.61 1.77
C LEU A 23 14.14 2.71 1.21
N TYR A 24 12.84 2.60 1.45
CA TYR A 24 11.88 3.65 1.10
C TYR A 24 12.20 4.98 1.79
N PHE A 25 12.42 4.97 3.11
CA PHE A 25 12.83 6.18 3.83
C PHE A 25 14.15 6.75 3.34
N LEU A 26 15.12 5.88 3.02
CA LEU A 26 16.41 6.30 2.44
C LEU A 26 16.20 7.01 1.11
N SER A 27 15.34 6.47 0.23
CA SER A 27 15.03 7.09 -1.06
C SER A 27 14.46 8.51 -0.93
N GLN A 28 13.73 8.80 0.15
CA GLN A 28 13.18 10.14 0.43
C GLN A 28 14.21 11.14 0.97
N GLN A 29 15.37 10.68 1.44
CA GLN A 29 16.43 11.56 1.95
C GLN A 29 17.45 11.96 0.87
N LEU A 30 17.45 11.26 -0.25
CA LEU A 30 18.38 11.56 -1.33
C LEU A 30 17.96 12.83 -2.10
N PRO A 31 18.89 13.70 -2.47
CA PRO A 31 18.61 14.90 -3.24
C PRO A 31 18.42 14.57 -4.72
N LEU A 32 17.36 13.81 -5.01
CA LEU A 32 17.02 13.41 -6.37
C LEU A 32 16.11 14.46 -7.03
N ASP A 33 16.24 14.58 -8.35
CA ASP A 33 15.37 15.46 -9.15
C ASP A 33 14.03 14.75 -9.40
N HIS A 34 12.99 15.15 -8.66
CA HIS A 34 11.69 14.52 -8.67
C HIS A 34 10.80 15.09 -9.76
N ARG A 35 10.31 14.22 -10.64
CA ARG A 35 9.37 14.56 -11.71
C ARG A 35 7.95 14.64 -11.18
N SER A 36 7.21 15.67 -11.57
CA SER A 36 5.80 15.79 -11.22
C SER A 36 4.95 14.73 -11.93
N VAL A 37 4.09 14.05 -11.18
CA VAL A 37 3.09 13.11 -11.71
C VAL A 37 1.72 13.74 -11.58
N HIS A 38 1.08 13.97 -12.73
CA HIS A 38 -0.24 14.58 -12.80
C HIS A 38 -0.96 14.16 -14.09
N CYS A 39 -2.27 14.00 -14.02
CA CYS A 39 -3.12 13.80 -15.20
C CYS A 39 -4.43 14.59 -15.08
N ALA A 40 -5.11 14.83 -16.18
CA ALA A 40 -6.35 15.63 -16.23
C ALA A 40 -7.50 15.06 -15.36
N LEU A 41 -7.44 13.80 -14.95
CA LEU A 41 -8.42 13.22 -14.02
C LEU A 41 -8.17 13.70 -12.60
N ASP A 42 -6.93 13.99 -12.22
CA ASP A 42 -6.60 14.45 -10.86
C ASP A 42 -7.26 15.80 -10.54
N ASP A 43 -7.46 16.65 -11.56
CA ASP A 43 -8.13 17.95 -11.41
C ASP A 43 -9.65 17.80 -11.18
N LYS A 44 -10.24 16.71 -11.69
CA LYS A 44 -11.68 16.44 -11.56
C LYS A 44 -12.04 15.78 -10.24
N ILE A 45 -11.09 15.16 -9.56
CA ILE A 45 -11.31 14.50 -8.28
C ILE A 45 -11.26 15.55 -7.16
N PRO A 46 -12.35 15.78 -6.40
CA PRO A 46 -12.34 16.73 -5.30
C PRO A 46 -11.48 16.23 -4.12
N PHE A 47 -10.93 17.16 -3.34
CA PHE A 47 -10.35 16.81 -2.04
C PHE A 47 -11.45 16.45 -1.04
N TRP A 48 -11.43 15.22 -0.53
CA TRP A 48 -12.42 14.72 0.43
C TRP A 48 -11.74 14.18 1.70
N PRO A 49 -11.61 14.99 2.75
CA PRO A 49 -10.84 14.64 3.96
C PRO A 49 -11.31 13.37 4.68
N ALA A 50 -12.61 13.01 4.60
CA ALA A 50 -13.13 11.81 5.26
C ALA A 50 -12.48 10.51 4.73
N PHE A 51 -11.94 10.52 3.51
CA PHE A 51 -11.17 9.40 2.98
C PHE A 51 -9.82 9.15 3.68
N CYS A 52 -9.42 10.00 4.62
CA CYS A 52 -8.29 9.68 5.50
C CYS A 52 -8.53 8.41 6.32
N ILE A 53 -9.79 8.01 6.58
CA ILE A 53 -10.10 6.79 7.34
C ILE A 53 -9.66 5.53 6.59
N PRO A 54 -10.13 5.24 5.35
CA PRO A 54 -9.63 4.06 4.63
C PRO A 54 -8.13 4.15 4.33
N TYR A 55 -7.55 5.34 4.18
CA TYR A 55 -6.10 5.50 4.08
C TYR A 55 -5.37 4.99 5.32
N VAL A 56 -5.81 5.37 6.50
CA VAL A 56 -5.24 4.90 7.78
C VAL A 56 -5.46 3.41 7.99
N LEU A 57 -6.61 2.87 7.54
CA LEU A 57 -6.89 1.44 7.63
C LEU A 57 -5.91 0.58 6.84
N TRP A 58 -5.23 1.12 5.82
CA TRP A 58 -4.16 0.41 5.12
C TRP A 58 -3.04 -0.04 6.08
N TYR A 59 -2.62 0.80 7.02
CA TYR A 59 -1.58 0.45 8.02
C TYR A 59 -1.95 -0.76 8.90
N LEU A 60 -3.25 -1.03 9.06
CA LEU A 60 -3.74 -2.19 9.80
C LEU A 60 -4.05 -3.37 8.88
N TYR A 61 -4.54 -3.09 7.67
CA TYR A 61 -4.98 -4.12 6.73
C TYR A 61 -3.82 -5.00 6.26
N ILE A 62 -2.71 -4.41 5.83
CA ILE A 62 -1.58 -5.16 5.29
C ILE A 62 -0.98 -6.11 6.34
N PRO A 63 -0.44 -5.61 7.47
CA PRO A 63 0.16 -6.50 8.46
C PRO A 63 -0.88 -7.40 9.13
N GLY A 64 -2.11 -6.93 9.34
CA GLY A 64 -3.19 -7.71 9.94
C GLY A 64 -3.59 -8.91 9.09
N MET A 65 -3.74 -8.72 7.76
CA MET A 65 -4.07 -9.81 6.84
C MET A 65 -2.94 -10.82 6.73
N MET A 66 -1.68 -10.36 6.63
CA MET A 66 -0.52 -11.23 6.56
C MET A 66 -0.33 -12.01 7.86
N LEU A 67 -0.47 -11.34 9.02
CA LEU A 67 -0.39 -12.00 10.31
C LEU A 67 -1.51 -13.03 10.51
N TYR A 68 -2.73 -12.70 10.12
CA TYR A 68 -3.87 -13.61 10.16
C TYR A 68 -3.60 -14.88 9.33
N MET A 69 -3.11 -14.73 8.10
CA MET A 69 -2.80 -15.88 7.24
C MET A 69 -1.58 -16.67 7.73
N CYS A 70 -0.59 -16.04 8.33
CA CYS A 70 0.55 -16.72 8.94
C CYS A 70 0.12 -17.79 9.97
N PHE A 71 -0.96 -17.52 10.71
CA PHE A 71 -1.50 -18.48 11.68
C PHE A 71 -2.58 -19.39 11.12
N ARG A 72 -3.32 -18.92 10.11
CA ARG A 72 -4.50 -19.63 9.59
C ARG A 72 -4.18 -20.54 8.43
N ASP A 73 -3.34 -20.09 7.50
CA ASP A 73 -2.95 -20.83 6.29
C ASP A 73 -1.54 -20.39 5.83
N PRO A 74 -0.50 -21.10 6.27
CA PRO A 74 0.88 -20.78 5.93
C PRO A 74 1.17 -20.76 4.43
N ALA A 75 0.43 -21.53 3.61
CA ALA A 75 0.64 -21.54 2.16
C ALA A 75 0.18 -20.21 1.53
N ILE A 76 -0.97 -19.68 1.98
CA ILE A 76 -1.44 -18.36 1.57
C ILE A 76 -0.48 -17.28 2.08
N TYR A 77 -0.01 -17.39 3.32
CA TYR A 77 0.97 -16.46 3.87
C TYR A 77 2.25 -16.40 3.05
N HIS A 78 2.84 -17.55 2.67
CA HIS A 78 4.02 -17.59 1.83
C HIS A 78 3.76 -16.95 0.46
N ARG A 79 2.58 -17.15 -0.11
CA ARG A 79 2.18 -16.48 -1.34
C ARG A 79 2.10 -14.96 -1.16
N GLN A 80 1.56 -14.47 -0.04
CA GLN A 80 1.58 -13.04 0.29
C GLN A 80 3.01 -12.51 0.37
N VAL A 81 3.91 -13.22 1.07
CA VAL A 81 5.34 -12.87 1.16
C VAL A 81 5.98 -12.74 -0.21
N LEU A 82 5.80 -13.75 -1.08
CA LEU A 82 6.36 -13.79 -2.42
C LEU A 82 5.76 -12.76 -3.39
N THR A 83 4.56 -12.28 -3.12
CA THR A 83 3.91 -11.25 -3.93
C THR A 83 4.27 -9.84 -3.42
N VAL A 84 4.20 -9.62 -2.11
CA VAL A 84 4.31 -8.29 -1.51
C VAL A 84 5.76 -7.81 -1.48
N PHE A 85 6.69 -8.57 -0.90
CA PHE A 85 8.05 -8.06 -0.68
C PHE A 85 8.86 -7.84 -1.96
N PRO A 86 8.84 -8.74 -2.97
CA PRO A 86 9.49 -8.44 -4.24
C PRO A 86 8.87 -7.25 -4.97
N GLY A 87 7.55 -7.07 -4.88
CA GLY A 87 6.88 -5.93 -5.47
C GLY A 87 7.19 -4.61 -4.76
N MET A 88 7.25 -4.60 -3.41
CA MET A 88 7.74 -3.45 -2.65
C MET A 88 9.16 -3.08 -3.05
N LEU A 89 10.05 -4.07 -3.20
CA LEU A 89 11.42 -3.85 -3.65
C LEU A 89 11.44 -3.27 -5.06
N LEU A 90 10.64 -3.79 -5.97
CA LEU A 90 10.51 -3.27 -7.34
C LEU A 90 10.04 -1.80 -7.33
N CYS A 91 8.98 -1.48 -6.59
CA CYS A 91 8.51 -0.10 -6.45
C CYS A 91 9.62 0.80 -5.88
N THR A 92 10.33 0.34 -4.85
CA THR A 92 11.42 1.10 -4.24
C THR A 92 12.57 1.31 -5.22
N LEU A 93 12.93 0.33 -6.04
CA LEU A 93 13.94 0.49 -7.10
C LEU A 93 13.49 1.52 -8.15
N ILE A 94 12.21 1.54 -8.50
CA ILE A 94 11.64 2.56 -9.40
C ILE A 94 11.80 3.96 -8.77
N PHE A 95 11.61 4.13 -7.47
CA PHE A 95 11.80 5.41 -6.77
C PHE A 95 13.24 5.94 -6.87
N PHE A 96 14.24 5.06 -6.91
CA PHE A 96 15.64 5.47 -7.12
C PHE A 96 15.95 5.83 -8.58
N ILE A 97 15.37 5.10 -9.55
CA ILE A 97 15.64 5.27 -10.99
C ILE A 97 14.78 6.38 -11.60
N TYR A 98 13.54 6.49 -11.13
CA TYR A 98 12.54 7.43 -11.62
C TYR A 98 11.82 8.11 -10.46
N PRO A 99 12.51 8.99 -9.70
CA PRO A 99 11.93 9.68 -8.57
C PRO A 99 10.79 10.60 -9.01
N THR A 100 9.69 10.55 -8.27
CA THR A 100 8.45 11.24 -8.61
C THR A 100 7.88 12.01 -7.44
N ARG A 101 7.07 13.04 -7.72
CA ARG A 101 6.34 13.81 -6.72
C ARG A 101 4.97 14.22 -7.22
N ILE A 102 4.10 14.64 -6.30
CA ILE A 102 2.88 15.37 -6.61
C ILE A 102 2.98 16.80 -6.08
N ASP A 103 2.44 17.75 -6.87
CA ASP A 103 2.51 19.19 -6.57
C ASP A 103 1.12 19.79 -6.28
N PHE A 104 0.05 18.98 -6.27
CA PHE A 104 -1.35 19.42 -6.16
C PHE A 104 -2.01 19.08 -4.80
N ARG A 105 -1.22 18.82 -3.74
CA ARG A 105 -1.77 18.69 -2.39
C ARG A 105 -2.39 20.02 -1.96
N PRO A 106 -3.66 20.05 -1.54
CA PRO A 106 -4.24 21.26 -1.01
C PRO A 106 -3.57 21.63 0.32
N MET A 107 -3.35 22.90 0.54
CA MET A 107 -3.10 23.36 1.90
C MET A 107 -4.34 23.04 2.72
N SER A 108 -4.18 22.15 3.69
CA SER A 108 -5.31 21.63 4.48
C SER A 108 -5.77 22.68 5.50
N GLU A 109 -6.27 23.81 4.99
CA GLU A 109 -6.88 24.88 5.78
C GLU A 109 -8.23 24.44 6.35
N GLY A 110 -8.61 25.02 7.47
CA GLY A 110 -9.87 24.77 8.15
C GLY A 110 -9.75 23.80 9.33
N THR A 111 -10.81 23.74 10.13
CA THR A 111 -10.94 22.97 11.37
C THR A 111 -11.66 21.63 11.12
N GLY A 112 -11.56 20.72 12.08
CA GLY A 112 -12.28 19.45 12.08
C GLY A 112 -11.37 18.24 12.07
N PHE A 113 -11.87 17.12 12.60
CA PHE A 113 -11.15 15.89 12.86
C PHE A 113 -10.48 15.32 11.59
N PHE A 114 -11.21 15.16 10.48
CA PHE A 114 -10.68 14.58 9.26
C PHE A 114 -9.58 15.44 8.64
N ARG A 115 -9.70 16.77 8.70
CA ARG A 115 -8.65 17.68 8.23
C ARG A 115 -7.42 17.62 9.13
N TRP A 116 -7.61 17.45 10.44
CA TRP A 116 -6.51 17.23 11.37
C TRP A 116 -5.75 15.94 11.04
N VAL A 117 -6.47 14.82 10.77
CA VAL A 117 -5.85 13.56 10.34
C VAL A 117 -5.10 13.75 9.02
N CYS A 118 -5.69 14.43 8.03
CA CYS A 118 -5.00 14.70 6.76
C CYS A 118 -3.71 15.51 6.98
N ARG A 119 -3.70 16.52 7.83
CA ARG A 119 -2.48 17.28 8.17
C ARG A 119 -1.43 16.40 8.82
N PHE A 120 -1.83 15.52 9.74
CA PHE A 120 -0.92 14.56 10.36
C PHE A 120 -0.31 13.62 9.31
N LEU A 121 -1.12 13.08 8.39
CA LEU A 121 -0.64 12.25 7.29
C LEU A 121 0.35 13.03 6.40
N TYR A 122 0.02 14.24 5.99
CA TYR A 122 0.87 15.06 5.13
C TYR A 122 2.21 15.44 5.78
N ALA A 123 2.25 15.57 7.10
CA ALA A 123 3.47 15.84 7.85
C ALA A 123 4.41 14.63 7.93
N ASN A 124 3.85 13.41 7.89
CA ASN A 124 4.60 12.17 8.06
C ASN A 124 4.86 11.42 6.74
N ASP A 125 4.04 11.68 5.73
CA ASP A 125 4.15 11.05 4.40
C ASP A 125 4.36 12.13 3.35
N ARG A 126 5.62 12.28 2.92
CA ARG A 126 6.04 13.32 1.98
C ARG A 126 5.43 13.07 0.59
N PRO A 127 5.16 14.14 -0.21
CA PRO A 127 4.62 14.01 -1.57
C PRO A 127 5.69 13.58 -2.60
N MET A 128 6.53 12.63 -2.24
CA MET A 128 7.71 12.20 -3.00
C MET A 128 7.72 10.69 -3.14
N ASN A 129 8.29 10.19 -4.25
CA ASN A 129 8.33 8.77 -4.56
C ASN A 129 6.92 8.16 -4.59
N VAL A 130 6.06 8.79 -5.39
CA VAL A 130 4.62 8.47 -5.43
C VAL A 130 4.27 7.41 -6.47
N PHE A 131 5.05 7.28 -7.56
CA PHE A 131 4.80 6.31 -8.64
C PHE A 131 5.80 5.16 -8.62
N PRO A 132 5.34 3.90 -8.59
CA PRO A 132 3.96 3.41 -8.41
C PRO A 132 3.49 3.56 -6.97
N SER A 133 2.17 3.69 -6.72
CA SER A 133 1.64 3.77 -5.36
C SER A 133 1.85 2.48 -4.57
N LEU A 134 2.66 2.52 -3.51
CA LEU A 134 2.83 1.39 -2.59
C LEU A 134 1.52 1.04 -1.88
N HIS A 135 0.72 2.02 -1.49
CA HIS A 135 -0.57 1.81 -0.84
C HIS A 135 -1.51 0.95 -1.71
N CYS A 136 -1.63 1.30 -2.99
CA CYS A 136 -2.47 0.57 -3.93
C CYS A 136 -1.88 -0.80 -4.26
N PHE A 137 -0.57 -0.85 -4.51
CA PHE A 137 0.14 -2.08 -4.78
C PHE A 137 -0.07 -3.11 -3.66
N GLU A 138 0.27 -2.76 -2.43
CA GLU A 138 0.22 -3.69 -1.30
C GLU A 138 -1.21 -4.14 -0.98
N ALA A 139 -2.18 -3.20 -1.01
CA ALA A 139 -3.57 -3.53 -0.75
C ALA A 139 -4.11 -4.55 -1.77
N ILE A 140 -3.87 -4.33 -3.06
CA ILE A 140 -4.29 -5.23 -4.13
C ILE A 140 -3.52 -6.55 -4.05
N ALA A 141 -2.19 -6.52 -3.86
CA ALA A 141 -1.34 -7.70 -3.80
C ALA A 141 -1.74 -8.65 -2.66
N VAL A 142 -1.95 -8.13 -1.46
CA VAL A 142 -2.40 -8.91 -0.30
C VAL A 142 -3.77 -9.54 -0.56
N HIS A 143 -4.71 -8.79 -1.14
CA HIS A 143 -6.03 -9.30 -1.50
C HIS A 143 -5.93 -10.45 -2.51
N LEU A 144 -5.24 -10.23 -3.63
CA LEU A 144 -5.09 -11.24 -4.69
C LEU A 144 -4.40 -12.49 -4.16
N ALA A 145 -3.28 -12.35 -3.44
CA ALA A 145 -2.55 -13.48 -2.87
C ALA A 145 -3.40 -14.29 -1.89
N THR A 146 -4.29 -13.63 -1.13
CA THR A 146 -5.17 -14.31 -0.17
C THR A 146 -6.26 -15.13 -0.86
N PHE A 147 -6.91 -14.60 -1.89
CA PHE A 147 -8.14 -15.17 -2.40
C PHE A 147 -8.01 -15.96 -3.71
N ALA A 148 -6.85 -15.91 -4.38
CA ALA A 148 -6.61 -16.65 -5.63
C ALA A 148 -6.61 -18.18 -5.45
N SER A 149 -6.21 -18.69 -4.27
CA SER A 149 -6.10 -20.13 -3.97
C SER A 149 -7.42 -20.84 -3.71
N GLY A 150 -8.57 -20.18 -3.98
CA GLY A 150 -9.89 -20.74 -3.68
C GLY A 150 -10.38 -20.48 -2.25
N TYR A 151 -9.57 -19.88 -1.38
CA TYR A 151 -9.98 -19.48 -0.03
C TYR A 151 -11.23 -18.61 -0.03
N GLY A 152 -11.37 -17.74 -1.03
CA GLY A 152 -12.54 -16.90 -1.21
C GLY A 152 -13.84 -17.67 -1.51
N LYS A 153 -13.77 -18.88 -2.07
CA LYS A 153 -14.97 -19.69 -2.34
C LYS A 153 -15.67 -20.11 -1.06
N THR A 154 -14.90 -20.40 -0.02
CA THR A 154 -15.41 -20.82 1.31
C THR A 154 -15.61 -19.65 2.27
N HIS A 155 -14.98 -18.49 2.00
CA HIS A 155 -15.01 -17.30 2.86
C HIS A 155 -15.49 -16.05 2.10
N ARG A 156 -16.60 -16.17 1.37
CA ARG A 156 -17.05 -15.15 0.41
C ARG A 156 -17.32 -13.78 1.05
N ALA A 157 -17.91 -13.72 2.22
CA ALA A 157 -18.15 -12.45 2.92
C ALA A 157 -16.84 -11.74 3.27
N PHE A 158 -15.83 -12.50 3.70
CA PHE A 158 -14.49 -11.98 4.00
C PHE A 158 -13.79 -11.48 2.73
N GLN A 159 -13.90 -12.22 1.61
CA GLN A 159 -13.37 -11.80 0.32
C GLN A 159 -14.01 -10.49 -0.15
N ILE A 160 -15.33 -10.37 -0.08
CA ILE A 160 -16.06 -9.16 -0.47
C ILE A 160 -15.67 -7.98 0.43
N GLY A 161 -15.63 -8.17 1.75
CA GLY A 161 -15.22 -7.13 2.69
C GLY A 161 -13.79 -6.64 2.43
N SER A 162 -12.87 -7.56 2.17
CA SER A 162 -11.50 -7.25 1.77
C SER A 162 -11.45 -6.48 0.44
N ALA A 163 -12.20 -6.91 -0.58
CA ALA A 163 -12.26 -6.23 -1.88
C ALA A 163 -12.79 -4.78 -1.75
N VAL A 164 -13.87 -4.59 -0.98
CA VAL A 164 -14.43 -3.26 -0.70
C VAL A 164 -13.40 -2.38 -0.02
N LEU A 165 -12.71 -2.91 1.00
CA LEU A 165 -11.67 -2.15 1.71
C LEU A 165 -10.50 -1.78 0.79
N VAL A 166 -10.04 -2.68 -0.07
CA VAL A 166 -8.99 -2.41 -1.06
C VAL A 166 -9.40 -1.28 -2.02
N VAL A 167 -10.62 -1.33 -2.55
CA VAL A 167 -11.14 -0.25 -3.40
C VAL A 167 -11.17 1.08 -2.63
N LEU A 168 -11.65 1.08 -1.39
CA LEU A 168 -11.67 2.29 -0.54
C LEU A 168 -10.26 2.82 -0.24
N ILE A 169 -9.28 1.94 0.00
CA ILE A 169 -7.87 2.33 0.17
C ILE A 169 -7.35 2.99 -1.12
N CYS A 170 -7.54 2.37 -2.28
CA CYS A 170 -7.09 2.95 -3.55
C CYS A 170 -7.77 4.32 -3.82
N LEU A 171 -9.07 4.43 -3.62
CA LEU A 171 -9.80 5.69 -3.76
C LEU A 171 -9.30 6.74 -2.76
N SER A 172 -8.98 6.33 -1.53
CA SER A 172 -8.50 7.26 -0.50
C SER A 172 -7.24 8.00 -0.91
N THR A 173 -6.31 7.33 -1.59
CA THR A 173 -5.05 7.93 -2.00
C THR A 173 -5.24 9.12 -2.94
N VAL A 174 -6.23 9.06 -3.85
CA VAL A 174 -6.55 10.14 -4.78
C VAL A 174 -7.48 11.20 -4.18
N PHE A 175 -8.44 10.81 -3.31
CA PHE A 175 -9.34 11.77 -2.66
C PHE A 175 -8.65 12.62 -1.60
N ILE A 176 -7.66 12.11 -0.87
CA ILE A 176 -6.84 12.92 0.03
C ILE A 176 -5.58 13.47 -0.66
N LYS A 177 -5.50 13.42 -1.99
CA LYS A 177 -4.41 13.99 -2.80
C LYS A 177 -3.01 13.53 -2.36
N GLN A 178 -2.88 12.26 -1.98
CA GLN A 178 -1.59 11.62 -1.71
C GLN A 178 -0.96 11.03 -2.98
N HIS A 179 -1.79 10.65 -3.97
CA HIS A 179 -1.37 10.05 -5.23
C HIS A 179 -2.17 10.60 -6.41
N SER A 180 -1.56 10.56 -7.59
CA SER A 180 -2.24 10.69 -8.87
C SER A 180 -2.98 9.39 -9.23
N VAL A 181 -3.97 9.49 -10.11
CA VAL A 181 -4.61 8.31 -10.73
C VAL A 181 -3.57 7.42 -11.44
N LEU A 182 -2.52 8.02 -12.01
CA LEU A 182 -1.43 7.27 -12.64
C LEU A 182 -0.68 6.41 -11.65
N ASP A 183 -0.45 6.90 -10.43
CA ASP A 183 0.23 6.14 -9.37
C ASP A 183 -0.59 4.91 -8.95
N VAL A 184 -1.92 5.09 -8.86
CA VAL A 184 -2.86 3.99 -8.55
C VAL A 184 -2.80 2.92 -9.62
N LEU A 185 -2.84 3.32 -10.90
CA LEU A 185 -2.74 2.38 -12.03
C LEU A 185 -1.39 1.66 -12.05
N GLY A 186 -0.29 2.38 -11.78
CA GLY A 186 1.04 1.80 -11.64
C GLY A 186 1.11 0.77 -10.51
N GLY A 187 0.58 1.09 -9.34
CA GLY A 187 0.50 0.17 -8.19
C GLY A 187 -0.32 -1.08 -8.51
N ALA A 188 -1.47 -0.91 -9.17
CA ALA A 188 -2.31 -2.03 -9.61
C ALA A 188 -1.60 -2.92 -10.63
N ALA A 189 -0.89 -2.33 -11.59
CA ALA A 189 -0.12 -3.09 -12.58
C ALA A 189 0.99 -3.93 -11.93
N VAL A 190 1.74 -3.35 -10.98
CA VAL A 190 2.75 -4.09 -10.21
C VAL A 190 2.10 -5.23 -9.42
N ALA A 191 0.96 -4.99 -8.76
CA ALA A 191 0.27 -6.01 -7.98
C ALA A 191 -0.18 -7.20 -8.84
N CYS A 192 -0.77 -6.95 -9.99
CA CYS A 192 -1.18 -8.00 -10.93
C CYS A 192 0.04 -8.78 -11.47
N THR A 193 1.13 -8.09 -11.80
CA THR A 193 2.37 -8.70 -12.29
C THR A 193 2.99 -9.61 -11.22
N MET A 194 3.17 -9.09 -10.00
CA MET A 194 3.74 -9.88 -8.91
C MET A 194 2.86 -11.08 -8.54
N HIS A 195 1.54 -10.88 -8.55
CA HIS A 195 0.60 -11.99 -8.32
C HIS A 195 0.73 -13.08 -9.38
N ALA A 196 0.83 -12.72 -10.66
CA ALA A 196 1.02 -13.68 -11.76
C ALA A 196 2.35 -14.43 -11.67
N LEU A 197 3.41 -13.78 -11.18
CA LEU A 197 4.73 -14.40 -11.01
C LEU A 197 4.81 -15.31 -9.77
N ALA A 198 4.02 -15.04 -8.74
CA ALA A 198 3.96 -15.83 -7.51
C ALA A 198 3.03 -17.06 -7.62
N GLY A 199 2.32 -17.17 -8.71
CA GLY A 199 1.40 -18.18 -9.11
C GLY A 199 0.90 -19.17 -9.13
#